data_6a68b675ad7cca9c3da82054f1f49356
#
_entry.id   6a68b675ad7cca9c3da82054f1f49356
#
_cell.length_a   1.000
_cell.length_b   1.000
_cell.length_c   1.000
_cell.angle_alpha   90.00
_cell.angle_beta   90.00
_cell.angle_gamma   90.00
#
_symmetry.space_group_name_H-M   'P 1'
#
loop_
_entity.id
_entity.type
_entity.pdbx_description
1 polymer ?
#
loop_
_entity_poly.entity_id
_entity_poly.type
_entity_poly.pdbx_seq_one_letter_code
_entity_poly.pdbx_strand_id
1 'polypeptide(L)'
;MHEKVVTICDCEQSELNAIHEGLVTMAKDWIAPKTFGLSDENSNSHSATNLNSNEDANNHEAQLGLRAPRDRWYTRGYLPHRDDVQQLQSITFRLADSLPSKKLLEIEEELKQQPVTQRAIARRKRIEQWLDSGAGCCALQHPKLAQLLEETLLKFDGIRYSLIAWCVMPNHVHTLIQPVSNLANIVKSWKSFIGRWALAHNNELGLRIETKRLWMHDYWDRYVRDPEHLQRLIEYIHQNPVKAGLCSRPELWKWSSARHRG
;
A
#
# COMPACT_ATOMS: atom_id res chain seq x y z
N MET A 1 -42.91 5.20 7.38
CA MET A 1 -41.51 4.72 7.30
C MET A 1 -40.63 5.92 7.61
N HIS A 2 -40.05 5.96 8.84
CA HIS A 2 -39.18 7.05 9.26
C HIS A 2 -37.73 6.64 9.02
N GLU A 3 -37.06 7.34 8.11
CA GLU A 3 -35.61 7.29 7.99
C GLU A 3 -34.99 7.87 9.26
N LYS A 4 -34.25 7.03 9.98
CA LYS A 4 -33.37 7.50 11.07
C LYS A 4 -32.12 8.09 10.42
N VAL A 5 -32.07 9.41 10.37
CA VAL A 5 -30.82 10.15 10.16
C VAL A 5 -29.95 9.90 11.39
N VAL A 6 -28.87 9.15 11.23
CA VAL A 6 -27.86 8.98 12.27
C VAL A 6 -27.03 10.26 12.30
N THR A 7 -27.33 11.12 13.25
CA THR A 7 -26.50 12.29 13.56
C THR A 7 -25.21 11.79 14.20
N ILE A 8 -24.06 12.05 13.58
CA ILE A 8 -22.75 11.79 14.15
C ILE A 8 -22.62 12.67 15.40
N CYS A 9 -22.33 12.05 16.54
CA CYS A 9 -22.26 12.75 17.82
C CYS A 9 -21.03 13.68 17.84
N ASP A 10 -21.15 14.88 18.43
CA ASP A 10 -20.07 15.88 18.54
C ASP A 10 -18.79 15.32 19.20
N CYS A 11 -18.92 14.27 20.00
CA CYS A 11 -17.82 13.53 20.60
C CYS A 11 -16.95 12.79 19.55
N GLU A 12 -17.56 12.20 18.51
CA GLU A 12 -16.83 11.52 17.44
C GLU A 12 -16.04 12.50 16.57
N GLN A 13 -16.55 13.72 16.38
CA GLN A 13 -15.87 14.76 15.63
C GLN A 13 -14.63 15.30 16.37
N SER A 14 -14.69 15.38 17.71
CA SER A 14 -13.56 15.81 18.53
C SER A 14 -12.42 14.79 18.55
N GLU A 15 -12.75 13.49 18.57
CA GLU A 15 -11.75 12.41 18.46
C GLU A 15 -11.09 12.37 17.08
N LEU A 16 -11.85 12.56 16.01
CA LEU A 16 -11.31 12.67 14.65
C LEU A 16 -10.39 13.89 14.52
N ASN A 17 -10.73 15.00 15.15
CA ASN A 17 -9.89 16.20 15.17
C ASN A 17 -8.60 15.98 15.97
N ALA A 18 -8.66 15.30 17.13
CA ALA A 18 -7.47 14.95 17.91
C ALA A 18 -6.55 13.98 17.17
N ILE A 19 -7.13 13.03 16.43
CA ILE A 19 -6.39 12.14 15.52
C ILE A 19 -5.74 12.96 14.39
N HIS A 20 -6.46 13.92 13.84
CA HIS A 20 -5.96 14.83 12.82
C HIS A 20 -4.77 15.66 13.33
N GLU A 21 -4.86 16.23 14.54
CA GLU A 21 -3.77 16.97 15.18
C GLU A 21 -2.55 16.08 15.48
N GLY A 22 -2.77 14.84 15.95
CA GLY A 22 -1.71 13.85 16.15
C GLY A 22 -0.96 13.50 14.86
N LEU A 23 -1.67 13.42 13.74
CA LEU A 23 -1.07 13.22 12.41
C LEU A 23 -0.28 14.47 11.96
N VAL A 24 -0.77 15.68 12.25
CA VAL A 24 -0.07 16.95 11.96
C VAL A 24 1.22 17.07 12.77
N THR A 25 1.18 16.70 14.04
CA THR A 25 2.36 16.73 14.93
C THR A 25 3.43 15.77 14.44
N MET A 26 3.07 14.53 14.09
CA MET A 26 4.02 13.57 13.53
C MET A 26 4.61 14.01 12.17
N ALA A 27 3.88 14.82 11.40
CA ALA A 27 4.41 15.39 10.15
C ALA A 27 5.40 16.53 10.40
N LYS A 28 5.23 17.30 11.49
CA LYS A 28 6.15 18.40 11.88
C LYS A 28 7.46 17.89 12.47
N ASP A 29 7.42 16.77 13.21
CA ASP A 29 8.62 16.15 13.81
C ASP A 29 9.49 15.43 12.78
N TRP A 30 9.00 15.26 11.56
CA TRP A 30 9.74 14.69 10.45
C TRP A 30 10.43 15.81 9.62
N ILE A 31 11.50 16.39 10.17
CA ILE A 31 12.40 17.29 9.44
C ILE A 31 13.12 16.44 8.37
N ALA A 32 12.91 16.77 7.10
CA ALA A 32 13.67 16.20 5.99
C ALA A 32 15.17 16.36 6.28
N PRO A 33 16.03 15.35 6.05
CA PRO A 33 17.46 15.53 6.19
C PRO A 33 17.90 16.68 5.29
N LYS A 34 18.65 17.63 5.87
CA LYS A 34 19.20 18.79 5.18
C LYS A 34 19.88 18.32 3.90
N THR A 35 19.44 18.85 2.77
CA THR A 35 20.12 18.70 1.49
C THR A 35 21.55 19.18 1.65
N PHE A 36 22.50 18.25 1.50
CA PHE A 36 23.90 18.60 1.29
C PHE A 36 23.97 19.37 -0.03
N GLY A 37 24.42 20.62 0.05
CA GLY A 37 24.60 21.48 -1.10
C GLY A 37 25.58 20.87 -2.10
N LEU A 38 25.13 20.74 -3.33
CA LEU A 38 25.99 20.64 -4.49
C LEU A 38 26.10 22.04 -5.06
N SER A 39 27.30 22.62 -4.92
CA SER A 39 27.72 23.85 -5.56
C SER A 39 27.67 23.70 -7.08
N ASP A 40 27.01 24.67 -7.71
CA ASP A 40 27.11 24.94 -9.13
C ASP A 40 28.55 25.31 -9.49
N GLU A 41 29.09 24.65 -10.52
CA GLU A 41 29.98 25.20 -11.54
C GLU A 41 30.26 24.16 -12.61
N ASN A 42 29.74 24.28 -13.81
CA ASN A 42 30.50 24.58 -15.02
C ASN A 42 29.63 24.64 -16.28
N SER A 43 29.62 25.84 -16.83
CA SER A 43 29.18 26.12 -18.19
C SER A 43 30.18 25.55 -19.21
N ASN A 44 29.75 24.78 -20.20
CA ASN A 44 30.30 24.91 -21.54
C ASN A 44 29.34 24.40 -22.63
N SER A 45 29.12 25.29 -23.58
CA SER A 45 28.40 25.14 -24.82
C SER A 45 29.08 24.12 -25.75
N HIS A 46 28.31 23.26 -26.45
CA HIS A 46 28.49 23.01 -27.90
C HIS A 46 27.25 22.33 -28.47
N SER A 47 26.72 22.93 -29.53
CA SER A 47 25.64 22.51 -30.37
C SER A 47 25.93 21.21 -31.10
N ALA A 48 24.96 20.30 -31.20
CA ALA A 48 24.70 19.51 -32.42
C ALA A 48 23.33 18.81 -32.30
N THR A 49 22.45 19.19 -33.18
CA THR A 49 21.16 18.58 -33.50
C THR A 49 21.31 17.13 -33.93
N ASN A 50 20.58 16.24 -33.25
CA ASN A 50 19.98 15.05 -33.87
C ASN A 50 18.76 14.62 -33.03
N LEU A 51 17.58 14.84 -33.58
CA LEU A 51 16.30 14.42 -33.02
C LEU A 51 16.21 12.88 -33.08
N ASN A 52 16.34 12.25 -31.95
CA ASN A 52 16.20 10.82 -31.81
C ASN A 52 14.82 10.53 -31.21
N SER A 53 13.89 10.07 -32.05
CA SER A 53 12.51 9.70 -31.68
C SER A 53 12.41 8.68 -30.53
N ASN A 54 13.52 8.00 -30.20
CA ASN A 54 13.61 7.08 -29.08
C ASN A 54 13.86 7.77 -27.72
N GLU A 55 14.38 9.00 -27.68
CA GLU A 55 14.60 9.74 -26.45
C GLU A 55 13.29 10.33 -25.90
N ASP A 56 12.40 10.75 -26.77
CA ASP A 56 11.08 11.30 -26.37
C ASP A 56 10.16 10.21 -25.79
N ALA A 57 10.17 9.01 -26.35
CA ALA A 57 9.46 7.86 -25.80
C ALA A 57 10.03 7.44 -24.43
N ASN A 58 11.36 7.44 -24.29
CA ASN A 58 12.05 7.14 -23.05
C ASN A 58 11.76 8.18 -21.95
N ASN A 59 11.71 9.47 -22.30
CA ASN A 59 11.38 10.56 -21.38
C ASN A 59 9.92 10.50 -20.94
N HIS A 60 8.99 10.16 -21.83
CA HIS A 60 7.59 10.01 -21.49
C HIS A 60 7.33 8.83 -20.54
N GLU A 61 7.97 7.68 -20.79
CA GLU A 61 7.90 6.52 -19.88
C GLU A 61 8.57 6.78 -18.53
N ALA A 62 9.65 7.58 -18.49
CA ALA A 62 10.28 7.99 -17.24
C ALA A 62 9.39 8.94 -16.43
N GLN A 63 8.68 9.87 -17.07
CA GLN A 63 7.70 10.75 -16.43
C GLN A 63 6.51 9.98 -15.85
N LEU A 64 6.12 8.87 -16.47
CA LEU A 64 5.07 7.98 -15.95
C LEU A 64 5.59 7.02 -14.85
N GLY A 65 6.87 7.04 -14.52
CA GLY A 65 7.47 6.14 -13.53
C GLY A 65 7.41 4.65 -13.91
N LEU A 66 7.41 4.33 -15.22
CA LEU A 66 7.22 2.97 -15.73
C LEU A 66 8.52 2.19 -15.89
N ARG A 67 9.66 2.87 -16.04
CA ARG A 67 10.99 2.24 -16.18
C ARG A 67 11.81 2.37 -14.91
N ALA A 68 12.41 1.26 -14.52
CA ALA A 68 13.28 1.20 -13.36
C ALA A 68 14.73 0.93 -13.75
N PRO A 69 15.73 1.67 -13.19
CA PRO A 69 17.13 1.34 -13.27
C PRO A 69 17.41 -0.07 -12.75
N ARG A 70 18.34 -0.82 -13.36
CA ARG A 70 18.53 -2.27 -13.16
C ARG A 70 19.12 -2.70 -11.81
N ASP A 71 19.68 -1.79 -10.97
CA ASP A 71 20.62 -2.13 -9.91
C ASP A 71 20.22 -1.79 -8.46
N ARG A 72 18.92 -1.60 -8.15
CA ARG A 72 18.49 -1.17 -6.80
C ARG A 72 17.61 -2.18 -6.06
N TRP A 73 17.95 -3.45 -6.15
CA TRP A 73 17.31 -4.48 -5.34
C TRP A 73 18.04 -4.66 -4.01
N TYR A 74 17.32 -4.69 -2.92
CA TYR A 74 17.85 -5.04 -1.60
C TYR A 74 16.86 -5.93 -0.84
N THR A 75 17.35 -6.68 0.15
CA THR A 75 16.53 -7.52 1.01
C THR A 75 16.57 -6.97 2.43
N ARG A 76 15.39 -6.82 3.05
CA ARG A 76 15.23 -6.47 4.48
C ARG A 76 14.64 -7.62 5.27
N GLY A 77 14.90 -8.85 4.89
CA GLY A 77 14.33 -10.06 5.45
C GLY A 77 14.14 -11.11 4.39
N TYR A 78 12.91 -11.60 4.21
CA TYR A 78 12.60 -12.69 3.27
C TYR A 78 12.24 -12.22 1.85
N LEU A 79 11.97 -10.93 1.65
CA LEU A 79 11.48 -10.40 0.38
C LEU A 79 12.46 -9.38 -0.21
N PRO A 80 12.70 -9.42 -1.51
CA PRO A 80 13.41 -8.35 -2.20
C PRO A 80 12.52 -7.11 -2.29
N HIS A 81 13.09 -5.96 -1.99
CA HIS A 81 12.44 -4.65 -2.05
C HIS A 81 13.16 -3.73 -3.01
N ARG A 82 12.45 -2.72 -3.47
CA ARG A 82 12.99 -1.70 -4.35
C ARG A 82 12.57 -0.30 -3.89
N ASP A 83 13.56 0.57 -3.61
CA ASP A 83 13.35 1.94 -3.12
C ASP A 83 13.53 2.99 -4.22
N ASP A 84 13.02 2.74 -5.42
CA ASP A 84 13.08 3.75 -6.48
C ASP A 84 12.03 4.82 -6.25
N VAL A 85 12.50 6.04 -6.05
CA VAL A 85 11.67 7.24 -6.05
C VAL A 85 11.09 7.46 -7.45
N GLN A 86 9.81 7.84 -7.52
CA GLN A 86 9.02 8.05 -8.75
C GLN A 86 8.65 6.78 -9.54
N GLN A 87 9.14 5.60 -9.16
CA GLN A 87 8.69 4.36 -9.78
C GLN A 87 7.33 3.93 -9.22
N LEU A 88 6.33 3.73 -10.09
CA LEU A 88 5.04 3.16 -9.70
C LEU A 88 5.19 1.79 -9.05
N GLN A 89 4.67 1.63 -7.84
CA GLN A 89 4.79 0.41 -7.06
C GLN A 89 3.46 -0.02 -6.45
N SER A 90 3.12 -1.29 -6.65
CA SER A 90 2.02 -1.95 -5.96
C SER A 90 2.54 -2.55 -4.67
N ILE A 91 1.88 -2.23 -3.56
CA ILE A 91 2.28 -2.64 -2.21
C ILE A 91 1.14 -3.42 -1.58
N THR A 92 1.46 -4.56 -0.97
CA THR A 92 0.51 -5.33 -0.15
C THR A 92 1.11 -5.56 1.22
N PHE A 93 0.39 -5.15 2.27
CA PHE A 93 0.75 -5.43 3.66
C PHE A 93 -0.44 -6.01 4.42
N ARG A 94 -0.18 -6.88 5.38
CA ARG A 94 -1.20 -7.71 6.00
C ARG A 94 -1.10 -7.74 7.52
N LEU A 95 -2.20 -8.14 8.18
CA LEU A 95 -2.23 -8.37 9.61
C LEU A 95 -1.26 -9.47 10.02
N ALA A 96 -0.76 -9.39 11.26
CA ALA A 96 0.27 -10.30 11.76
C ALA A 96 -0.21 -11.76 11.84
N ASP A 97 -1.48 -11.96 12.12
CA ASP A 97 -2.14 -13.26 12.29
C ASP A 97 -2.83 -13.80 11.02
N SER A 98 -2.86 -13.01 9.95
CA SER A 98 -3.57 -13.37 8.71
C SER A 98 -2.98 -14.57 7.95
N LEU A 99 -1.71 -14.90 8.18
CA LEU A 99 -1.05 -16.07 7.60
C LEU A 99 -0.14 -16.71 8.65
N PRO A 100 -0.65 -17.69 9.41
CA PRO A 100 0.14 -18.43 10.39
C PRO A 100 1.31 -19.19 9.75
N SER A 101 2.43 -19.31 10.46
CA SER A 101 3.62 -20.03 9.97
C SER A 101 3.31 -21.46 9.54
N LYS A 102 2.43 -22.16 10.26
CA LYS A 102 1.96 -23.50 9.88
C LYS A 102 1.36 -23.50 8.48
N LYS A 103 0.48 -22.52 8.17
CA LYS A 103 -0.17 -22.45 6.84
C LYS A 103 0.84 -22.12 5.75
N LEU A 104 1.82 -21.29 6.05
CA LEU A 104 2.90 -21.00 5.11
C LEU A 104 3.70 -22.26 4.78
N LEU A 105 4.04 -23.08 5.79
CA LEU A 105 4.73 -24.37 5.58
C LEU A 105 3.90 -25.36 4.76
N GLU A 106 2.59 -25.43 4.99
CA GLU A 106 1.68 -26.25 4.19
C GLU A 106 1.71 -25.83 2.70
N ILE A 107 1.62 -24.53 2.43
CA ILE A 107 1.72 -23.97 1.07
C ILE A 107 3.08 -24.31 0.44
N GLU A 108 4.18 -24.17 1.17
CA GLU A 108 5.52 -24.51 0.67
C GLU A 108 5.63 -26.01 0.33
N GLU A 109 5.05 -26.88 1.16
CA GLU A 109 5.05 -28.32 0.92
C GLU A 109 4.23 -28.70 -0.31
N GLU A 110 3.01 -28.13 -0.46
CA GLU A 110 2.18 -28.33 -1.64
C GLU A 110 2.91 -27.95 -2.94
N LEU A 111 3.76 -26.91 -2.89
CA LEU A 111 4.43 -26.39 -4.06
C LEU A 111 5.74 -27.10 -4.40
N LYS A 112 6.25 -28.01 -3.55
CA LYS A 112 7.49 -28.75 -3.83
C LYS A 112 7.44 -29.56 -5.13
N GLN A 113 6.27 -30.04 -5.51
CA GLN A 113 6.07 -30.81 -6.73
C GLN A 113 6.01 -29.95 -8.00
N GLN A 114 5.95 -28.62 -7.87
CA GLN A 114 5.90 -27.72 -9.02
C GLN A 114 7.29 -27.35 -9.54
N PRO A 115 7.45 -27.03 -10.84
CA PRO A 115 8.70 -26.53 -11.39
C PRO A 115 9.18 -25.27 -10.63
N VAL A 116 10.47 -25.18 -10.33
CA VAL A 116 11.07 -24.06 -9.57
C VAL A 116 10.69 -22.69 -10.15
N THR A 117 10.65 -22.59 -11.50
CA THR A 117 10.30 -21.35 -12.21
C THR A 117 8.85 -20.89 -11.98
N GLN A 118 7.95 -21.79 -11.60
CA GLN A 118 6.53 -21.49 -11.36
C GLN A 118 6.19 -21.35 -9.88
N ARG A 119 7.05 -21.85 -8.97
CA ARG A 119 6.78 -21.87 -7.52
C ARG A 119 6.49 -20.49 -6.94
N ALA A 120 7.25 -19.47 -7.32
CA ALA A 120 7.08 -18.11 -6.81
C ALA A 120 5.70 -17.52 -7.16
N ILE A 121 5.24 -17.75 -8.39
CA ILE A 121 3.92 -17.29 -8.85
C ILE A 121 2.81 -18.07 -8.13
N ALA A 122 2.93 -19.40 -8.08
CA ALA A 122 1.96 -20.27 -7.43
C ALA A 122 1.86 -20.00 -5.92
N ARG A 123 3.01 -19.79 -5.25
CA ARG A 123 3.09 -19.42 -3.84
C ARG A 123 2.30 -18.13 -3.56
N ARG A 124 2.55 -17.10 -4.34
CA ARG A 124 1.84 -15.83 -4.21
C ARG A 124 0.35 -16.02 -4.37
N LYS A 125 -0.09 -16.72 -5.41
CA LYS A 125 -1.51 -17.02 -5.67
C LYS A 125 -2.17 -17.78 -4.51
N ARG A 126 -1.49 -18.76 -3.91
CA ARG A 126 -1.99 -19.50 -2.74
C ARG A 126 -2.11 -18.63 -1.51
N ILE A 127 -1.14 -17.76 -1.26
CA ILE A 127 -1.19 -16.82 -0.15
C ILE A 127 -2.33 -15.81 -0.34
N GLU A 128 -2.51 -15.27 -1.54
CA GLU A 128 -3.62 -14.37 -1.86
C GLU A 128 -4.97 -15.05 -1.61
N GLN A 129 -5.18 -16.27 -2.14
CA GLN A 129 -6.39 -17.07 -1.89
C GLN A 129 -6.66 -17.30 -0.40
N TRP A 130 -5.62 -17.55 0.38
CA TRP A 130 -5.74 -17.70 1.83
C TRP A 130 -6.14 -16.39 2.53
N LEU A 131 -5.56 -15.26 2.14
CA LEU A 131 -5.92 -13.96 2.68
C LEU A 131 -7.37 -13.59 2.35
N ASP A 132 -7.80 -13.85 1.11
CA ASP A 132 -9.17 -13.60 0.65
C ASP A 132 -10.21 -14.44 1.40
N SER A 133 -9.81 -15.57 1.98
CA SER A 133 -10.70 -16.39 2.83
C SER A 133 -11.01 -15.78 4.20
N GLY A 134 -10.43 -14.61 4.54
CA GLY A 134 -10.69 -13.93 5.80
C GLY A 134 -9.98 -14.55 7.00
N ALA A 135 -8.76 -15.05 6.81
CA ALA A 135 -7.97 -15.63 7.90
C ALA A 135 -7.44 -14.56 8.89
N GLY A 136 -7.38 -14.92 10.18
CA GLY A 136 -6.94 -14.06 11.28
C GLY A 136 -8.08 -13.26 11.92
N CYS A 137 -7.74 -12.26 12.73
CA CYS A 137 -8.70 -11.43 13.48
C CYS A 137 -9.56 -10.51 12.59
N CYS A 138 -9.15 -10.28 11.35
CA CYS A 138 -9.83 -9.39 10.40
C CYS A 138 -10.12 -7.98 10.97
N ALA A 139 -9.22 -7.44 11.79
CA ALA A 139 -9.43 -6.17 12.51
C ALA A 139 -9.80 -5.00 11.58
N LEU A 140 -9.32 -5.01 10.32
CA LEU A 140 -9.65 -3.98 9.32
C LEU A 140 -11.10 -4.05 8.83
N GLN A 141 -11.87 -5.06 9.21
CA GLN A 141 -13.31 -5.09 8.97
C GLN A 141 -14.06 -4.09 9.84
N HIS A 142 -13.46 -3.66 10.98
CA HIS A 142 -14.07 -2.68 11.85
C HIS A 142 -14.09 -1.29 11.20
N PRO A 143 -15.27 -0.63 11.04
CA PRO A 143 -15.40 0.59 10.24
C PRO A 143 -14.47 1.74 10.68
N LYS A 144 -14.33 1.98 11.99
CA LYS A 144 -13.43 3.04 12.51
C LYS A 144 -11.96 2.80 12.12
N LEU A 145 -11.49 1.55 12.17
CA LEU A 145 -10.10 1.22 11.81
C LEU A 145 -9.88 1.29 10.30
N ALA A 146 -10.82 0.79 9.50
CA ALA A 146 -10.76 0.89 8.05
C ALA A 146 -10.78 2.34 7.56
N GLN A 147 -11.64 3.18 8.15
CA GLN A 147 -11.71 4.60 7.87
C GLN A 147 -10.40 5.31 8.21
N LEU A 148 -9.87 5.11 9.43
CA LEU A 148 -8.61 5.70 9.84
C LEU A 148 -7.45 5.31 8.92
N LEU A 149 -7.43 4.07 8.47
CA LEU A 149 -6.41 3.60 7.51
C LEU A 149 -6.57 4.31 6.16
N GLU A 150 -7.78 4.39 5.63
CA GLU A 150 -8.04 5.11 4.37
C GLU A 150 -7.63 6.58 4.47
N GLU A 151 -8.01 7.27 5.54
CA GLU A 151 -7.62 8.67 5.82
C GLU A 151 -6.09 8.80 5.91
N THR A 152 -5.41 7.83 6.53
CA THR A 152 -3.94 7.80 6.61
C THR A 152 -3.29 7.67 5.23
N LEU A 153 -3.86 6.86 4.33
CA LEU A 153 -3.38 6.73 2.95
C LEU A 153 -3.60 8.03 2.16
N LEU A 154 -4.76 8.65 2.31
CA LEU A 154 -5.13 9.89 1.59
C LEU A 154 -4.36 11.11 2.08
N LYS A 155 -4.02 11.17 3.37
CA LYS A 155 -3.42 12.37 3.99
C LYS A 155 -2.12 12.85 3.35
N PHE A 156 -1.30 11.94 2.88
CA PHE A 156 0.01 12.24 2.29
C PHE A 156 0.04 12.07 0.77
N ASP A 157 -1.15 11.90 0.17
CA ASP A 157 -1.31 11.94 -1.29
C ASP A 157 -0.94 13.32 -1.82
N GLY A 158 -0.19 13.38 -2.91
CA GLY A 158 0.39 14.60 -3.48
C GLY A 158 1.58 15.19 -2.71
N ILE A 159 1.93 14.65 -1.51
CA ILE A 159 3.02 15.17 -0.67
C ILE A 159 4.20 14.18 -0.62
N ARG A 160 3.96 12.94 -0.25
CA ARG A 160 4.99 11.89 -0.11
C ARG A 160 4.92 10.83 -1.20
N TYR A 161 3.81 10.74 -1.86
CA TYR A 161 3.50 9.85 -2.97
C TYR A 161 2.27 10.37 -3.71
N SER A 162 2.04 9.88 -4.93
CA SER A 162 0.75 9.95 -5.59
C SER A 162 0.04 8.61 -5.39
N LEU A 163 -1.17 8.63 -4.82
CA LEU A 163 -1.97 7.44 -4.54
C LEU A 163 -2.88 7.14 -5.73
N ILE A 164 -2.57 6.08 -6.47
CA ILE A 164 -3.26 5.73 -7.74
C ILE A 164 -4.48 4.85 -7.50
N ALA A 165 -4.32 3.83 -6.64
CA ALA A 165 -5.40 2.92 -6.28
C ALA A 165 -5.14 2.30 -4.91
N TRP A 166 -6.23 1.99 -4.19
CA TRP A 166 -6.18 1.25 -2.92
C TRP A 166 -7.42 0.40 -2.70
N CYS A 167 -7.27 -0.60 -1.87
CA CYS A 167 -8.35 -1.40 -1.32
C CYS A 167 -7.94 -1.91 0.07
N VAL A 168 -8.74 -1.57 1.09
CA VAL A 168 -8.61 -2.08 2.45
C VAL A 168 -9.50 -3.30 2.58
N MET A 169 -8.87 -4.48 2.66
CA MET A 169 -9.51 -5.77 2.88
C MET A 169 -9.57 -6.08 4.39
N PRO A 170 -10.39 -7.03 4.85
CA PRO A 170 -10.53 -7.34 6.28
C PRO A 170 -9.22 -7.62 7.02
N ASN A 171 -8.22 -8.20 6.38
CA ASN A 171 -6.97 -8.66 6.99
C ASN A 171 -5.69 -8.23 6.25
N HIS A 172 -5.81 -7.49 5.15
CA HIS A 172 -4.69 -6.95 4.38
C HIS A 172 -5.09 -5.71 3.58
N VAL A 173 -4.11 -5.04 3.02
CA VAL A 173 -4.28 -3.80 2.24
C VAL A 173 -3.51 -3.89 0.95
N HIS A 174 -4.15 -3.49 -0.14
CA HIS A 174 -3.51 -3.24 -1.42
C HIS A 174 -3.43 -1.75 -1.69
N THR A 175 -2.26 -1.27 -2.10
CA THR A 175 -2.07 0.10 -2.58
C THR A 175 -1.23 0.12 -3.85
N LEU A 176 -1.48 1.08 -4.70
CA LEU A 176 -0.65 1.40 -5.86
C LEU A 176 -0.28 2.88 -5.75
N ILE A 177 1.01 3.16 -5.61
CA ILE A 177 1.52 4.52 -5.41
C ILE A 177 2.69 4.81 -6.34
N GLN A 178 2.91 6.10 -6.60
CA GLN A 178 4.16 6.62 -7.12
C GLN A 178 4.87 7.37 -5.98
N PRO A 179 5.90 6.80 -5.34
CA PRO A 179 6.55 7.43 -4.21
C PRO A 179 7.44 8.61 -4.66
N VAL A 180 7.39 9.72 -3.95
CA VAL A 180 8.34 10.86 -4.08
C VAL A 180 9.37 10.87 -2.95
N SER A 181 9.32 9.90 -2.05
CA SER A 181 10.27 9.71 -0.95
C SER A 181 10.49 8.20 -0.72
N ASN A 182 11.40 7.85 0.19
CA ASN A 182 11.76 6.45 0.45
C ASN A 182 10.53 5.60 0.81
N LEU A 183 10.27 4.56 0.02
CA LEU A 183 9.10 3.69 0.12
C LEU A 183 8.99 3.03 1.51
N ALA A 184 10.10 2.53 2.04
CA ALA A 184 10.08 1.86 3.33
C ALA A 184 9.66 2.80 4.47
N ASN A 185 10.05 4.08 4.40
CA ASN A 185 9.62 5.08 5.38
C ASN A 185 8.12 5.41 5.24
N ILE A 186 7.60 5.44 4.02
CA ILE A 186 6.17 5.61 3.75
C ILE A 186 5.39 4.46 4.42
N VAL A 187 5.69 3.21 4.05
CA VAL A 187 4.99 2.02 4.57
C VAL A 187 5.15 1.89 6.09
N LYS A 188 6.36 2.17 6.61
CA LYS A 188 6.62 2.17 8.06
C LYS A 188 5.74 3.20 8.79
N SER A 189 5.55 4.39 8.23
CA SER A 189 4.71 5.43 8.85
C SER A 189 3.24 4.99 8.92
N TRP A 190 2.67 4.46 7.84
CA TRP A 190 1.31 3.91 7.83
C TRP A 190 1.14 2.81 8.88
N LYS A 191 2.00 1.80 8.83
CA LYS A 191 1.93 0.64 9.75
C LYS A 191 2.12 1.04 11.20
N SER A 192 3.05 1.95 11.50
CA SER A 192 3.31 2.38 12.88
C SER A 192 2.17 3.17 13.47
N PHE A 193 1.58 4.10 12.71
CA PHE A 193 0.47 4.91 13.17
C PHE A 193 -0.78 4.04 13.42
N ILE A 194 -1.25 3.34 12.41
CA ILE A 194 -2.43 2.48 12.48
C ILE A 194 -2.25 1.37 13.52
N GLY A 195 -1.03 0.77 13.57
CA GLY A 195 -0.76 -0.31 14.54
C GLY A 195 -0.85 0.14 15.99
N ARG A 196 -0.30 1.31 16.34
CA ARG A 196 -0.41 1.85 17.70
C ARG A 196 -1.85 2.16 18.05
N TRP A 197 -2.57 2.83 17.15
CA TRP A 197 -3.96 3.17 17.39
C TRP A 197 -4.83 1.92 17.58
N ALA A 198 -4.71 0.92 16.70
CA ALA A 198 -5.50 -0.30 16.79
C ALA A 198 -5.23 -1.09 18.08
N LEU A 199 -3.96 -1.17 18.52
CA LEU A 199 -3.63 -1.83 19.79
C LEU A 199 -4.17 -1.08 21.00
N ALA A 200 -4.14 0.25 21.00
CA ALA A 200 -4.70 1.07 22.08
C ALA A 200 -6.22 0.90 22.20
N HIS A 201 -6.94 0.75 21.08
CA HIS A 201 -8.41 0.63 21.05
C HIS A 201 -8.90 -0.82 20.86
N ASN A 202 -7.99 -1.81 20.98
CA ASN A 202 -8.31 -3.22 20.69
C ASN A 202 -9.49 -3.74 21.51
N ASN A 203 -9.49 -3.51 22.81
CA ASN A 203 -10.54 -3.99 23.72
C ASN A 203 -11.84 -3.20 23.54
N GLU A 204 -11.74 -1.87 23.43
CA GLU A 204 -12.89 -0.97 23.25
C GLU A 204 -13.68 -1.31 21.98
N LEU A 205 -12.98 -1.54 20.88
CA LEU A 205 -13.59 -1.80 19.58
C LEU A 205 -13.78 -3.29 19.27
N GLY A 206 -13.35 -4.19 20.15
CA GLY A 206 -13.45 -5.63 19.94
C GLY A 206 -12.69 -6.11 18.71
N LEU A 207 -11.51 -5.55 18.42
CA LEU A 207 -10.74 -5.87 17.21
C LEU A 207 -10.15 -7.28 17.22
N ARG A 208 -10.12 -7.96 18.37
CA ARG A 208 -9.63 -9.33 18.57
C ARG A 208 -8.17 -9.51 18.18
N ILE A 209 -7.33 -8.48 18.36
CA ILE A 209 -5.91 -8.56 18.09
C ILE A 209 -5.23 -9.23 19.28
N GLU A 210 -4.81 -10.48 19.12
CA GLU A 210 -4.12 -11.27 20.16
C GLU A 210 -2.61 -11.12 20.09
N THR A 211 -2.08 -10.62 18.98
CA THR A 211 -0.66 -10.43 18.75
C THR A 211 -0.15 -9.11 19.33
N LYS A 212 1.15 -9.05 19.69
CA LYS A 212 1.79 -7.81 20.20
C LYS A 212 1.89 -6.69 19.14
N ARG A 213 1.49 -6.94 17.91
CA ARG A 213 1.56 -6.01 16.78
C ARG A 213 0.41 -6.28 15.81
N LEU A 214 -0.16 -5.23 15.25
CA LEU A 214 -1.22 -5.36 14.26
C LEU A 214 -0.71 -5.98 12.95
N TRP A 215 0.45 -5.55 12.47
CA TRP A 215 0.95 -5.86 11.15
C TRP A 215 2.04 -6.92 11.14
N MET A 216 2.05 -7.75 10.12
CA MET A 216 3.24 -8.54 9.77
C MET A 216 4.42 -7.59 9.54
N HIS A 217 5.65 -8.05 9.88
CA HIS A 217 6.86 -7.21 9.76
C HIS A 217 7.05 -6.74 8.32
N ASP A 218 7.08 -7.67 7.37
CA ASP A 218 7.32 -7.40 5.97
C ASP A 218 6.06 -6.96 5.21
N TYR A 219 6.26 -6.46 4.00
CA TYR A 219 5.24 -6.18 3.00
C TYR A 219 5.73 -6.67 1.64
N TRP A 220 4.85 -6.87 0.68
CA TRP A 220 5.21 -7.13 -0.69
C TRP A 220 5.13 -5.86 -1.48
N ASP A 221 6.17 -5.58 -2.27
CA ASP A 221 6.18 -4.52 -3.25
C ASP A 221 6.52 -5.05 -4.64
N ARG A 222 5.95 -4.44 -5.63
CA ARG A 222 6.15 -4.78 -7.03
C ARG A 222 6.06 -3.52 -7.88
N TYR A 223 7.12 -3.24 -8.64
CA TYR A 223 7.11 -2.12 -9.57
C TYR A 223 6.23 -2.40 -10.80
N VAL A 224 5.65 -1.34 -11.35
CA VAL A 224 4.88 -1.36 -12.59
C VAL A 224 5.86 -1.32 -13.77
N ARG A 225 5.66 -2.19 -14.75
CA ARG A 225 6.60 -2.38 -15.85
C ARG A 225 6.22 -1.61 -17.11
N ASP A 226 4.93 -1.46 -17.35
CA ASP A 226 4.35 -0.92 -18.57
C ASP A 226 2.92 -0.44 -18.30
N PRO A 227 2.31 0.37 -19.21
CA PRO A 227 0.95 0.88 -19.05
C PRO A 227 -0.12 -0.20 -18.92
N GLU A 228 0.03 -1.32 -19.64
CA GLU A 228 -0.91 -2.43 -19.55
C GLU A 228 -0.82 -3.12 -18.18
N HIS A 229 0.39 -3.26 -17.64
CA HIS A 229 0.60 -3.78 -16.29
C HIS A 229 -0.02 -2.85 -15.23
N LEU A 230 0.09 -1.52 -15.42
CA LEU A 230 -0.58 -0.54 -14.57
C LEU A 230 -2.09 -0.78 -14.55
N GLN A 231 -2.72 -0.86 -15.71
CA GLN A 231 -4.17 -1.07 -15.82
C GLN A 231 -4.61 -2.38 -15.17
N ARG A 232 -3.87 -3.47 -15.41
CA ARG A 232 -4.15 -4.78 -14.77
C ARG A 232 -4.01 -4.74 -13.26
N LEU A 233 -3.07 -3.95 -12.71
CA LEU A 233 -2.89 -3.81 -11.26
C LEU A 233 -4.02 -2.99 -10.63
N ILE A 234 -4.46 -1.92 -11.28
CA ILE A 234 -5.60 -1.13 -10.81
C ILE A 234 -6.86 -2.01 -10.76
N GLU A 235 -7.13 -2.72 -11.86
CA GLU A 235 -8.27 -3.64 -11.93
C GLU A 235 -8.16 -4.75 -10.87
N TYR A 236 -6.97 -5.35 -10.72
CA TYR A 236 -6.72 -6.35 -9.69
C TYR A 236 -7.03 -5.81 -8.29
N ILE A 237 -6.57 -4.60 -7.92
CA ILE A 237 -6.82 -3.99 -6.62
C ILE A 237 -8.31 -3.79 -6.38
N HIS A 238 -9.03 -3.28 -7.37
CA HIS A 238 -10.46 -3.01 -7.27
C HIS A 238 -11.31 -4.28 -7.19
N GLN A 239 -10.92 -5.34 -7.88
CA GLN A 239 -11.65 -6.62 -7.92
C GLN A 239 -11.43 -7.51 -6.69
N ASN A 240 -10.46 -7.18 -5.80
CA ASN A 240 -10.20 -8.01 -4.62
C ASN A 240 -11.44 -8.26 -3.75
N PRO A 241 -12.25 -7.25 -3.36
CA PRO A 241 -13.42 -7.50 -2.50
C PRO A 241 -14.50 -8.33 -3.22
N VAL A 242 -14.61 -8.23 -4.54
CA VAL A 242 -15.54 -9.07 -5.32
C VAL A 242 -15.06 -10.52 -5.34
N LYS A 243 -13.76 -10.74 -5.60
CA LYS A 243 -13.14 -12.08 -5.58
C LYS A 243 -13.25 -12.76 -4.21
N ALA A 244 -13.17 -11.97 -3.15
CA ALA A 244 -13.35 -12.44 -1.77
C ALA A 244 -14.83 -12.62 -1.38
N GLY A 245 -15.78 -12.34 -2.27
CA GLY A 245 -17.22 -12.46 -2.00
C GLY A 245 -17.78 -11.41 -1.03
N LEU A 246 -17.06 -10.30 -0.80
CA LEU A 246 -17.44 -9.26 0.15
C LEU A 246 -18.45 -8.26 -0.44
N CYS A 247 -18.50 -8.15 -1.76
CA CYS A 247 -19.46 -7.32 -2.49
C CYS A 247 -19.66 -7.88 -3.92
N SER A 248 -20.73 -7.45 -4.59
CA SER A 248 -21.06 -7.91 -5.94
C SER A 248 -20.35 -7.09 -7.05
N ARG A 249 -19.91 -5.87 -6.76
CA ARG A 249 -19.19 -4.96 -7.67
C ARG A 249 -18.17 -4.13 -6.90
N PRO A 250 -17.02 -3.77 -7.51
CA PRO A 250 -15.95 -3.03 -6.84
C PRO A 250 -16.39 -1.70 -6.21
N GLU A 251 -17.30 -0.98 -6.86
CA GLU A 251 -17.78 0.34 -6.43
C GLU A 251 -18.58 0.28 -5.13
N LEU A 252 -19.12 -0.90 -4.80
CA LEU A 252 -19.89 -1.13 -3.57
C LEU A 252 -19.00 -1.37 -2.35
N TRP A 253 -17.69 -1.59 -2.55
CA TRP A 253 -16.77 -1.76 -1.43
C TRP A 253 -16.34 -0.40 -0.89
N LYS A 254 -16.84 -0.05 0.29
CA LYS A 254 -16.67 1.28 0.90
C LYS A 254 -15.19 1.71 1.03
N TRP A 255 -14.30 0.78 1.28
CA TRP A 255 -12.90 1.03 1.60
C TRP A 255 -11.97 0.81 0.40
N SER A 256 -12.38 1.28 -0.77
CA SER A 256 -11.63 1.15 -2.01
C SER A 256 -11.74 2.41 -2.87
N SER A 257 -10.68 2.72 -3.60
CA SER A 257 -10.68 3.80 -4.61
C SER A 257 -11.63 3.53 -5.78
N ALA A 258 -12.11 2.29 -5.95
CA ALA A 258 -13.10 1.95 -6.97
C ALA A 258 -14.41 2.76 -6.85
N ARG A 259 -14.81 3.13 -5.62
CA ARG A 259 -16.03 3.93 -5.36
C ARG A 259 -15.99 5.35 -5.94
N HIS A 260 -14.78 5.87 -6.24
CA HIS A 260 -14.59 7.23 -6.77
C HIS A 260 -14.52 7.27 -8.29
N ARG A 261 -14.74 6.15 -8.97
CA ARG A 261 -14.68 6.01 -10.43
C ARG A 261 -16.07 6.04 -11.10
N GLY A 262 -17.14 6.29 -10.33
CA GLY A 262 -18.49 6.41 -10.82
C GLY A 262 -18.83 7.82 -11.29
#